data_dd6370ad7ca2da825c66ae9e975bc033
#
_entry.id   dd6370ad7ca2da825c66ae9e975bc033
#
_cell.length_a   1.000
_cell.length_b   1.000
_cell.length_c   1.000
_cell.angle_alpha   90.00
_cell.angle_beta   90.00
_cell.angle_gamma   90.00
#
_symmetry.space_group_name_H-M   'P 1'
#
loop_
_entity.id
_entity.type
_entity.pdbx_description
1 polymer ?
#
loop_
_entity_poly.entity_id
_entity_poly.type
_entity_poly.pdbx_seq_one_letter_code
_entity_poly.pdbx_strand_id
1 'polypeptide(L)'
;MKDCHLQVSKYQRDEVRLHNDNRKEIFTRAKTNRKRLKDGLAANDDPTPIGQRTQGSYAMRTMIVEKDEDYDIDDGVYFKKEDLVGPKGADKTSLAAREMVCDALQDDRFSEAPKVLKNCVRVYYNAGYHIDVPVYRHVVWTDAWPGEEKDHYELASSNWKRSDALAVTSWFQKFNKNNCTNASKDGDKGQFVEVVRLLKAFARSRASWKGKISNGFVISKLVTDHWAEVIGRDDKALRDVAKAIRDKLSWEQAVKHPVLDDNIIEDGNAKAIFLHEKLNEKLKHLDVLDESDCDHDQAMSAWDKFFGTDWFSQQPDPDGAKSLAEKVGPAVKRGETRYA
;
A
#
# COMPACT_ATOMS: atom_id res chain seq x y z
N MET A 1 2.78 -28.70 3.79
CA MET A 1 2.85 -27.64 2.74
C MET A 1 4.28 -27.50 2.25
N LYS A 2 4.50 -27.63 0.95
CA LYS A 2 5.79 -27.38 0.27
C LYS A 2 6.33 -25.99 0.62
N ASP A 3 7.64 -25.90 0.87
CA ASP A 3 8.27 -24.61 1.16
C ASP A 3 8.55 -23.85 -0.13
N CYS A 4 7.92 -22.69 -0.29
CA CYS A 4 8.10 -21.77 -1.41
C CYS A 4 8.52 -20.37 -0.94
N HIS A 5 9.00 -20.25 0.32
CA HIS A 5 9.38 -18.98 0.91
C HIS A 5 10.36 -18.20 0.03
N LEU A 6 11.41 -18.87 -0.46
CA LEU A 6 12.44 -18.23 -1.29
C LEU A 6 11.86 -17.58 -2.54
N GLN A 7 10.97 -18.29 -3.26
CA GLN A 7 10.36 -17.79 -4.49
C GLN A 7 9.35 -16.69 -4.21
N VAL A 8 8.51 -16.84 -3.18
CA VAL A 8 7.52 -15.81 -2.81
C VAL A 8 8.20 -14.54 -2.32
N SER A 9 9.24 -14.64 -1.48
CA SER A 9 10.05 -13.47 -1.05
C SER A 9 10.76 -12.80 -2.22
N LYS A 10 11.30 -13.59 -3.17
CA LYS A 10 11.94 -13.06 -4.37
C LYS A 10 10.92 -12.32 -5.26
N TYR A 11 9.77 -12.92 -5.50
CA TYR A 11 8.66 -12.27 -6.24
C TYR A 11 8.23 -10.96 -5.58
N GLN A 12 8.07 -10.96 -4.26
CA GLN A 12 7.72 -9.76 -3.51
C GLN A 12 8.77 -8.65 -3.69
N ARG A 13 10.07 -8.99 -3.66
CA ARG A 13 11.16 -8.04 -3.76
C ARG A 13 11.32 -7.49 -5.18
N ASP A 14 11.24 -8.36 -6.18
CA ASP A 14 11.64 -8.05 -7.55
C ASP A 14 10.46 -7.54 -8.40
N GLU A 15 9.23 -8.07 -8.19
CA GLU A 15 8.06 -7.77 -9.01
C GLU A 15 6.98 -6.93 -8.31
N VAL A 16 6.90 -7.02 -6.98
CA VAL A 16 5.80 -6.39 -6.24
C VAL A 16 6.23 -5.10 -5.57
N ARG A 17 7.38 -5.10 -4.91
CA ARG A 17 7.83 -3.96 -4.12
C ARG A 17 8.31 -2.81 -5.01
N LEU A 18 7.79 -1.60 -4.79
CA LEU A 18 8.32 -0.41 -5.44
C LEU A 18 9.81 -0.21 -5.08
N HIS A 19 10.66 -0.13 -6.11
CA HIS A 19 12.10 0.02 -5.95
C HIS A 19 12.48 1.32 -5.22
N ASN A 20 13.59 1.28 -4.48
CA ASN A 20 14.02 2.41 -3.66
C ASN A 20 14.30 3.68 -4.48
N ASP A 21 14.78 3.55 -5.71
CA ASP A 21 15.11 4.71 -6.55
C ASP A 21 13.82 5.40 -7.02
N ASN A 22 12.81 4.66 -7.43
CA ASN A 22 11.48 5.20 -7.73
C ASN A 22 10.89 5.91 -6.50
N ARG A 23 11.03 5.31 -5.31
CA ARG A 23 10.59 5.97 -4.06
C ARG A 23 11.30 7.27 -3.78
N LYS A 24 12.61 7.36 -4.00
CA LYS A 24 13.41 8.60 -3.81
C LYS A 24 12.99 9.67 -4.81
N GLU A 25 12.79 9.30 -6.06
CA GLU A 25 12.34 10.22 -7.10
C GLU A 25 10.97 10.80 -6.75
N ILE A 26 10.01 9.94 -6.45
CA ILE A 26 8.66 10.29 -6.00
C ILE A 26 8.71 11.28 -4.82
N PHE A 27 9.54 10.98 -3.81
CA PHE A 27 9.70 11.85 -2.64
C PHE A 27 10.32 13.21 -2.99
N THR A 28 11.26 13.24 -3.91
CA THR A 28 11.88 14.49 -4.38
C THR A 28 10.84 15.37 -5.06
N ARG A 29 9.94 14.77 -5.85
CA ARG A 29 8.85 15.50 -6.50
C ARG A 29 7.79 15.99 -5.49
N ALA A 30 7.47 15.18 -4.49
CA ALA A 30 6.59 15.62 -3.40
C ALA A 30 7.20 16.84 -2.67
N LYS A 31 8.50 16.85 -2.39
CA LYS A 31 9.18 18.02 -1.82
C LYS A 31 9.10 19.27 -2.72
N THR A 32 9.29 19.09 -4.02
CA THR A 32 9.15 20.18 -4.99
C THR A 32 7.73 20.72 -5.01
N ASN A 33 6.75 19.82 -4.97
CA ASN A 33 5.33 20.18 -4.93
C ASN A 33 4.97 20.94 -3.64
N ARG A 34 5.52 20.52 -2.49
CA ARG A 34 5.34 21.23 -1.21
C ARG A 34 5.89 22.65 -1.26
N LYS A 35 7.07 22.83 -1.87
CA LYS A 35 7.66 24.17 -2.04
C LYS A 35 6.77 25.03 -2.94
N ARG A 36 6.31 24.50 -4.09
CA ARG A 36 5.39 25.21 -4.99
C ARG A 36 4.11 25.63 -4.28
N LEU A 37 3.48 24.71 -3.57
CA LEU A 37 2.27 25.02 -2.81
C LEU A 37 2.50 26.16 -1.80
N LYS A 38 3.60 26.10 -1.03
CA LYS A 38 3.94 27.13 -0.07
C LYS A 38 4.16 28.50 -0.73
N ASP A 39 4.91 28.53 -1.84
CA ASP A 39 5.21 29.76 -2.58
C ASP A 39 3.92 30.33 -3.21
N GLY A 40 3.07 29.48 -3.78
CA GLY A 40 1.79 29.91 -4.37
C GLY A 40 0.78 30.43 -3.36
N LEU A 41 0.62 29.75 -2.23
CA LEU A 41 -0.23 30.25 -1.13
C LEU A 41 0.25 31.65 -0.66
N ALA A 42 1.55 31.83 -0.49
CA ALA A 42 2.11 33.12 -0.09
C ALA A 42 1.91 34.19 -1.16
N ALA A 43 2.02 33.87 -2.43
CA ALA A 43 1.81 34.80 -3.56
C ALA A 43 0.33 35.25 -3.68
N ASN A 44 -0.59 34.40 -3.25
CA ASN A 44 -2.04 34.66 -3.31
C ASN A 44 -2.60 35.28 -2.00
N ASP A 45 -1.75 35.56 -1.01
CA ASP A 45 -2.17 36.01 0.32
C ASP A 45 -3.08 34.98 1.05
N ASP A 46 -2.91 33.69 0.72
CA ASP A 46 -3.66 32.59 1.30
C ASP A 46 -3.01 32.08 2.61
N PRO A 47 -3.76 31.37 3.48
CA PRO A 47 -3.28 30.88 4.75
C PRO A 47 -2.06 29.95 4.62
N THR A 48 -1.12 30.11 5.54
CA THR A 48 0.04 29.22 5.67
C THR A 48 -0.37 27.89 6.29
N PRO A 49 -0.06 26.73 5.68
CA PRO A 49 -0.39 25.44 6.27
C PRO A 49 0.46 25.15 7.52
N ILE A 50 -0.15 24.52 8.53
CA ILE A 50 0.54 24.05 9.74
C ILE A 50 1.42 22.83 9.48
N GLY A 51 1.25 22.17 8.34
CA GLY A 51 2.08 21.06 7.93
C GLY A 51 1.71 20.44 6.60
N GLN A 52 2.67 19.69 6.06
CA GLN A 52 2.48 18.85 4.87
C GLN A 52 3.10 17.48 5.17
N ARG A 53 2.37 16.41 4.92
CA ARG A 53 2.78 15.04 5.29
C ARG A 53 2.38 14.04 4.23
N THR A 54 3.34 13.23 3.80
CA THR A 54 3.03 12.01 3.04
C THR A 54 2.21 11.06 3.90
N GLN A 55 1.25 10.41 3.27
CA GLN A 55 0.31 9.49 3.92
C GLN A 55 -0.01 8.29 3.02
N GLY A 56 -1.02 7.51 3.37
CA GLY A 56 -1.48 6.39 2.56
C GLY A 56 -0.42 5.31 2.34
N SER A 57 -0.46 4.67 1.19
CA SER A 57 0.40 3.52 0.87
C SER A 57 1.90 3.87 0.84
N TYR A 58 2.23 5.11 0.48
CA TYR A 58 3.62 5.58 0.49
C TYR A 58 4.19 5.61 1.92
N ALA A 59 3.48 6.24 2.85
CA ALA A 59 3.91 6.36 4.25
C ALA A 59 3.94 5.00 4.97
N MET A 60 2.96 4.14 4.70
CA MET A 60 2.88 2.77 5.23
C MET A 60 3.85 1.79 4.56
N ARG A 61 4.61 2.21 3.55
CA ARG A 61 5.52 1.34 2.78
C ARG A 61 4.81 0.19 2.06
N THR A 62 3.54 0.33 1.76
CA THR A 62 2.72 -0.69 1.10
C THR A 62 2.40 -0.38 -0.37
N MET A 63 3.11 0.57 -0.97
CA MET A 63 3.07 0.76 -2.42
C MET A 63 3.64 -0.45 -3.13
N ILE A 64 3.00 -0.82 -4.23
CA ILE A 64 3.43 -1.90 -5.12
C ILE A 64 3.72 -1.33 -6.51
N VAL A 65 4.49 -2.07 -7.31
CA VAL A 65 4.73 -1.75 -8.71
C VAL A 65 3.41 -1.80 -9.48
N GLU A 66 3.11 -0.75 -10.23
CA GLU A 66 2.00 -0.69 -11.19
C GLU A 66 2.56 -0.83 -12.60
N LYS A 67 1.97 -1.70 -13.41
CA LYS A 67 2.45 -1.95 -14.79
C LYS A 67 2.40 -0.71 -15.68
N ASP A 68 1.47 0.20 -15.41
CA ASP A 68 1.28 1.45 -16.17
C ASP A 68 2.06 2.63 -15.56
N GLU A 69 2.92 2.37 -14.56
CA GLU A 69 3.67 3.40 -13.80
C GLU A 69 2.80 4.51 -13.19
N ASP A 70 1.48 4.27 -13.10
CA ASP A 70 0.49 5.20 -12.55
C ASP A 70 0.49 5.13 -11.02
N TYR A 71 1.43 5.85 -10.39
CA TYR A 71 1.58 5.88 -8.94
C TYR A 71 0.87 7.09 -8.34
N ASP A 72 -0.05 6.83 -7.45
CA ASP A 72 -0.69 7.86 -6.62
C ASP A 72 0.07 8.03 -5.30
N ILE A 73 0.55 9.25 -5.04
CA ILE A 73 1.14 9.60 -3.75
C ILE A 73 0.25 10.59 -3.07
N ASP A 74 -0.24 10.20 -1.90
CA ASP A 74 -0.97 11.11 -1.03
C ASP A 74 0.01 11.98 -0.24
N ASP A 75 0.00 13.29 -0.46
CA ASP A 75 0.81 14.28 0.26
C ASP A 75 -0.10 15.37 0.87
N GLY A 76 -0.71 15.06 2.01
CA GLY A 76 -1.73 15.89 2.65
C GLY A 76 -1.19 17.23 3.14
N VAL A 77 -1.98 18.30 2.92
CA VAL A 77 -1.75 19.63 3.46
C VAL A 77 -2.76 19.94 4.56
N TYR A 78 -2.28 20.52 5.66
CA TYR A 78 -3.03 20.75 6.89
C TYR A 78 -3.07 22.22 7.24
N PHE A 79 -4.27 22.76 7.49
CA PHE A 79 -4.50 24.15 7.90
C PHE A 79 -5.21 24.17 9.26
N LYS A 80 -5.09 25.24 10.00
CA LYS A 80 -6.01 25.48 11.12
C LYS A 80 -7.39 25.82 10.58
N LYS A 81 -8.44 25.39 11.27
CA LYS A 81 -9.82 25.70 10.86
C LYS A 81 -10.05 27.20 10.84
N GLU A 82 -9.58 27.92 11.87
CA GLU A 82 -9.72 29.36 12.03
C GLU A 82 -9.06 30.18 10.92
N ASP A 83 -8.03 29.61 10.23
CA ASP A 83 -7.36 30.28 9.11
C ASP A 83 -8.10 30.07 7.77
N LEU A 84 -8.97 29.04 7.68
CA LEU A 84 -9.74 28.74 6.47
C LEU A 84 -11.06 29.51 6.44
N VAL A 85 -10.97 30.84 6.40
CA VAL A 85 -12.11 31.74 6.34
C VAL A 85 -12.19 32.46 5.00
N GLY A 86 -13.40 32.75 4.56
CA GLY A 86 -13.66 33.56 3.37
C GLY A 86 -13.62 35.06 3.68
N PRO A 87 -13.74 35.94 2.64
CA PRO A 87 -13.65 37.40 2.79
C PRO A 87 -14.65 38.03 3.78
N LYS A 88 -15.72 37.34 4.11
CA LYS A 88 -16.74 37.77 5.08
C LYS A 88 -16.62 37.09 6.44
N GLY A 89 -15.51 36.43 6.72
CA GLY A 89 -15.24 35.73 7.97
C GLY A 89 -15.97 34.38 8.15
N ALA A 90 -16.72 33.92 7.18
CA ALA A 90 -17.34 32.59 7.22
C ALA A 90 -16.33 31.49 6.86
N ASP A 91 -16.47 30.29 7.45
CA ASP A 91 -15.66 29.13 7.11
C ASP A 91 -15.64 28.87 5.59
N LYS A 92 -14.46 28.65 5.02
CA LYS A 92 -14.36 28.17 3.62
C LYS A 92 -15.05 26.82 3.49
N THR A 93 -15.80 26.62 2.40
CA THR A 93 -16.31 25.29 2.06
C THR A 93 -15.18 24.33 1.74
N SER A 94 -15.43 23.04 1.82
CA SER A 94 -14.45 22.01 1.42
C SER A 94 -14.00 22.15 -0.03
N LEU A 95 -14.89 22.58 -0.92
CA LEU A 95 -14.55 22.89 -2.32
C LEU A 95 -13.64 24.11 -2.41
N ALA A 96 -14.01 25.23 -1.79
CA ALA A 96 -13.21 26.46 -1.81
C ALA A 96 -11.79 26.25 -1.23
N ALA A 97 -11.65 25.41 -0.21
CA ALA A 97 -10.32 25.06 0.30
C ALA A 97 -9.47 24.24 -0.68
N ARG A 98 -10.08 23.34 -1.46
CA ARG A 98 -9.38 22.60 -2.53
C ARG A 98 -9.06 23.50 -3.74
N GLU A 99 -9.96 24.42 -4.10
CA GLU A 99 -9.73 25.41 -5.15
C GLU A 99 -8.54 26.31 -4.78
N MET A 100 -8.50 26.85 -3.57
CA MET A 100 -7.37 27.61 -3.04
C MET A 100 -6.02 26.86 -3.19
N VAL A 101 -5.98 25.59 -2.81
CA VAL A 101 -4.78 24.76 -2.95
C VAL A 101 -4.47 24.48 -4.43
N CYS A 102 -5.48 24.28 -5.26
CA CYS A 102 -5.33 24.09 -6.71
C CYS A 102 -4.73 25.32 -7.38
N ASP A 103 -5.22 26.51 -7.04
CA ASP A 103 -4.74 27.78 -7.58
C ASP A 103 -3.30 28.06 -7.17
N ALA A 104 -2.95 27.77 -5.91
CA ALA A 104 -1.57 27.87 -5.39
C ALA A 104 -0.58 26.86 -6.01
N LEU A 105 -1.08 25.78 -6.61
CA LEU A 105 -0.27 24.76 -7.30
C LEU A 105 -0.12 25.01 -8.78
N GLN A 106 -0.79 26.03 -9.36
CA GLN A 106 -0.65 26.37 -10.78
C GLN A 106 0.82 26.68 -11.13
N ASP A 107 1.27 26.19 -12.27
CA ASP A 107 2.62 26.39 -12.77
C ASP A 107 2.64 26.17 -14.29
N ASP A 108 2.99 27.20 -15.06
CA ASP A 108 3.01 27.15 -16.53
C ASP A 108 3.99 26.13 -17.11
N ARG A 109 4.89 25.58 -16.29
CA ARG A 109 5.82 24.51 -16.69
C ARG A 109 5.17 23.13 -16.74
N PHE A 110 3.97 22.97 -16.26
CA PHE A 110 3.24 21.70 -16.36
C PHE A 110 2.54 21.58 -17.70
N SER A 111 2.63 20.41 -18.31
CA SER A 111 1.86 20.07 -19.52
C SER A 111 0.36 19.90 -19.21
N GLU A 112 0.00 19.57 -17.99
CA GLU A 112 -1.36 19.42 -17.51
C GLU A 112 -1.52 20.17 -16.19
N ALA A 113 -2.47 21.10 -16.13
CA ALA A 113 -2.76 21.87 -14.94
C ALA A 113 -3.27 20.99 -13.79
N PRO A 114 -2.99 21.35 -12.52
CA PRO A 114 -3.60 20.70 -11.37
C PRO A 114 -5.12 20.69 -11.45
N LYS A 115 -5.75 19.62 -10.93
CA LYS A 115 -7.22 19.46 -10.96
C LYS A 115 -7.79 19.22 -9.57
N VAL A 116 -8.90 19.88 -9.29
CA VAL A 116 -9.70 19.61 -8.09
C VAL A 116 -10.47 18.31 -8.31
N LEU A 117 -10.16 17.30 -7.51
CA LEU A 117 -10.90 16.05 -7.42
C LEU A 117 -11.78 16.04 -6.15
N LYS A 118 -12.58 14.98 -5.98
CA LYS A 118 -13.51 14.88 -4.85
C LYS A 118 -12.82 14.99 -3.48
N ASN A 119 -11.63 14.37 -3.32
CA ASN A 119 -10.95 14.24 -2.03
C ASN A 119 -9.55 14.85 -1.99
N CYS A 120 -9.07 15.43 -3.09
CA CYS A 120 -7.72 15.97 -3.21
C CYS A 120 -7.64 16.99 -4.35
N VAL A 121 -6.50 17.66 -4.43
CA VAL A 121 -6.01 18.31 -5.65
C VAL A 121 -4.97 17.40 -6.28
N ARG A 122 -5.13 17.02 -7.54
CA ARG A 122 -4.20 16.16 -8.26
C ARG A 122 -3.24 16.97 -9.11
N VAL A 123 -1.95 16.70 -8.96
CA VAL A 123 -0.87 17.27 -9.78
C VAL A 123 -0.30 16.18 -10.67
N TYR A 124 -0.28 16.42 -11.98
CA TYR A 124 0.15 15.46 -12.99
C TYR A 124 1.63 15.65 -13.33
N TYR A 125 2.36 14.55 -13.48
CA TYR A 125 3.74 14.53 -13.90
C TYR A 125 3.90 13.71 -15.18
N ASN A 126 4.71 14.19 -16.12
CA ASN A 126 4.90 13.53 -17.44
C ASN A 126 5.46 12.09 -17.36
N ALA A 127 5.98 11.68 -16.23
CA ALA A 127 6.50 10.34 -16.00
C ALA A 127 5.40 9.33 -15.57
N GLY A 128 4.12 9.65 -15.75
CA GLY A 128 3.00 8.72 -15.54
C GLY A 128 2.50 8.62 -14.10
N TYR A 129 3.03 9.38 -13.13
CA TYR A 129 2.54 9.38 -11.75
C TYR A 129 1.91 10.71 -11.34
N HIS A 130 1.12 10.64 -10.28
CA HIS A 130 0.38 11.75 -9.75
C HIS A 130 0.78 12.04 -8.29
N ILE A 131 0.66 13.32 -7.90
CA ILE A 131 0.66 13.68 -6.48
C ILE A 131 -0.74 14.16 -6.14
N ASP A 132 -1.41 13.41 -5.30
CA ASP A 132 -2.66 13.80 -4.70
C ASP A 132 -2.39 14.61 -3.44
N VAL A 133 -2.97 15.79 -3.36
CA VAL A 133 -2.86 16.70 -2.23
C VAL A 133 -4.22 16.78 -1.54
N PRO A 134 -4.54 15.84 -0.63
CA PRO A 134 -5.70 15.96 0.25
C PRO A 134 -5.55 17.19 1.13
N VAL A 135 -6.63 17.97 1.24
CA VAL A 135 -6.67 19.20 2.03
C VAL A 135 -7.40 18.93 3.34
N TYR A 136 -6.73 19.19 4.45
CA TYR A 136 -7.27 18.97 5.79
C TYR A 136 -7.39 20.29 6.54
N ARG A 137 -8.41 20.36 7.41
CA ARG A 137 -8.45 21.37 8.49
C ARG A 137 -8.33 20.69 9.85
N HIS A 138 -7.55 21.30 10.72
CA HIS A 138 -7.41 20.93 12.12
C HIS A 138 -8.44 21.69 12.92
N VAL A 139 -9.34 20.97 13.56
CA VAL A 139 -10.41 21.50 14.40
C VAL A 139 -10.03 21.26 15.84
N VAL A 140 -9.93 22.34 16.63
CA VAL A 140 -9.66 22.30 18.07
C VAL A 140 -10.88 22.84 18.79
N TRP A 141 -11.30 22.20 19.87
CA TRP A 141 -12.35 22.70 20.77
C TRP A 141 -12.05 22.30 22.22
N THR A 142 -12.66 23.02 23.14
CA THR A 142 -12.59 22.69 24.55
C THR A 142 -13.94 22.15 24.99
N ASP A 143 -13.96 20.99 25.64
CA ASP A 143 -15.18 20.44 26.22
C ASP A 143 -15.71 21.36 27.32
N ALA A 144 -17.03 21.50 27.41
CA ALA A 144 -17.66 22.34 28.42
C ALA A 144 -17.34 21.85 29.85
N TRP A 145 -17.11 20.55 30.03
CA TRP A 145 -16.70 19.90 31.27
C TRP A 145 -16.01 18.57 30.93
N PRO A 146 -14.78 18.30 31.40
CA PRO A 146 -13.97 19.02 32.42
C PRO A 146 -13.09 20.17 31.88
N GLY A 147 -13.32 20.72 30.72
CA GLY A 147 -12.50 21.77 30.13
C GLY A 147 -11.25 21.25 29.39
N GLU A 148 -11.26 20.01 28.95
CA GLU A 148 -10.17 19.40 28.18
C GLU A 148 -10.19 19.89 26.73
N GLU A 149 -9.01 20.28 26.23
CA GLU A 149 -8.84 20.55 24.81
C GLU A 149 -8.85 19.23 24.03
N LYS A 150 -9.65 19.21 22.99
CA LYS A 150 -9.77 18.09 22.05
C LYS A 150 -9.56 18.58 20.62
N ASP A 151 -9.13 17.70 19.78
CA ASP A 151 -8.91 18.02 18.38
C ASP A 151 -9.26 16.85 17.44
N HIS A 152 -9.45 17.17 16.20
CA HIS A 152 -9.51 16.20 15.10
C HIS A 152 -9.19 16.87 13.76
N TYR A 153 -8.95 16.03 12.77
CA TYR A 153 -8.79 16.47 11.38
C TYR A 153 -10.05 16.19 10.57
N GLU A 154 -10.36 17.11 9.65
CA GLU A 154 -11.41 16.94 8.64
C GLU A 154 -10.83 17.10 7.24
N LEU A 155 -11.13 16.15 6.37
CA LEU A 155 -10.77 16.15 4.96
C LEU A 155 -11.78 16.97 4.15
N ALA A 156 -11.27 17.81 3.27
CA ALA A 156 -12.06 18.49 2.25
C ALA A 156 -12.49 17.49 1.16
N SER A 157 -13.69 16.92 1.33
CA SER A 157 -14.38 16.04 0.37
C SER A 157 -15.58 16.75 -0.25
N SER A 158 -16.68 16.06 -0.56
CA SER A 158 -17.94 16.74 -0.93
C SER A 158 -18.41 17.73 0.14
N ASN A 159 -18.13 17.42 1.40
CA ASN A 159 -18.20 18.29 2.56
C ASN A 159 -16.96 18.06 3.41
N TRP A 160 -16.76 18.83 4.48
CA TRP A 160 -15.78 18.53 5.51
C TRP A 160 -16.16 17.21 6.19
N LYS A 161 -15.26 16.22 6.14
CA LYS A 161 -15.47 14.90 6.69
C LYS A 161 -14.36 14.54 7.66
N ARG A 162 -14.69 14.08 8.87
CA ARG A 162 -13.70 13.57 9.82
C ARG A 162 -12.82 12.51 9.16
N SER A 163 -11.50 12.69 9.23
CA SER A 163 -10.51 11.81 8.62
C SER A 163 -9.14 12.10 9.20
N ASP A 164 -8.44 11.07 9.65
CA ASP A 164 -7.10 11.18 10.21
C ASP A 164 -6.14 10.17 9.56
N ALA A 165 -5.56 10.58 8.44
CA ALA A 165 -4.60 9.76 7.70
C ALA A 165 -3.26 9.58 8.44
N LEU A 166 -2.90 10.50 9.35
CA LEU A 166 -1.69 10.39 10.17
C LEU A 166 -1.87 9.32 11.24
N ALA A 167 -3.03 9.31 11.92
CA ALA A 167 -3.38 8.28 12.88
C ALA A 167 -3.47 6.90 12.21
N VAL A 168 -4.02 6.81 10.99
CA VAL A 168 -4.03 5.55 10.21
C VAL A 168 -2.61 5.05 9.92
N THR A 169 -1.71 5.94 9.49
CA THR A 169 -0.31 5.58 9.25
C THR A 169 0.37 5.09 10.54
N SER A 170 0.16 5.82 11.64
CA SER A 170 0.71 5.48 12.96
C SER A 170 0.16 4.15 13.48
N TRP A 171 -1.15 3.90 13.33
CA TRP A 171 -1.78 2.63 13.66
C TRP A 171 -1.12 1.46 12.92
N PHE A 172 -0.96 1.57 11.61
CA PHE A 172 -0.35 0.53 10.79
C PHE A 172 1.09 0.21 11.19
N GLN A 173 1.91 1.24 11.38
CA GLN A 173 3.32 1.10 11.79
C GLN A 173 3.46 0.51 13.20
N LYS A 174 2.63 0.97 14.16
CA LYS A 174 2.59 0.42 15.51
C LYS A 174 2.16 -1.04 15.52
N PHE A 175 1.13 -1.38 14.74
CA PHE A 175 0.69 -2.77 14.62
C PHE A 175 1.83 -3.67 14.13
N ASN A 176 2.48 -3.31 13.02
CA ASN A 176 3.60 -4.08 12.49
C ASN A 176 4.72 -4.25 13.54
N LYS A 177 5.11 -3.16 14.17
CA LYS A 177 6.18 -3.17 15.20
C LYS A 177 5.87 -4.10 16.38
N ASN A 178 4.62 -4.19 16.77
CA ASN A 178 4.20 -4.95 17.95
C ASN A 178 3.86 -6.42 17.65
N ASN A 179 3.58 -6.76 16.38
CA ASN A 179 3.05 -8.06 15.99
C ASN A 179 3.88 -8.77 14.91
N CYS A 180 5.06 -8.26 14.58
CA CYS A 180 5.95 -8.85 13.58
C CYS A 180 7.39 -8.83 14.10
N THR A 181 7.99 -10.02 14.30
CA THR A 181 9.30 -10.18 14.95
C THR A 181 10.45 -9.60 14.12
N ASN A 182 10.32 -9.61 12.78
CA ASN A 182 11.31 -9.02 11.88
C ASN A 182 10.94 -7.59 11.43
N ALA A 183 10.03 -6.93 12.15
CA ALA A 183 9.70 -5.54 11.90
C ALA A 183 10.91 -4.62 12.13
N SER A 184 11.07 -3.61 11.26
CA SER A 184 12.05 -2.55 11.49
C SER A 184 11.69 -1.71 12.71
N LYS A 185 12.68 -1.00 13.26
CA LYS A 185 12.48 -0.08 14.40
C LYS A 185 11.36 0.93 14.16
N ASP A 186 11.21 1.38 12.92
CA ASP A 186 10.20 2.38 12.51
C ASP A 186 8.87 1.72 12.10
N GLY A 187 8.76 0.38 12.12
CA GLY A 187 7.55 -0.36 11.74
C GLY A 187 7.21 -0.29 10.24
N ASP A 188 8.19 0.01 9.38
CA ASP A 188 7.98 0.21 7.95
C ASP A 188 8.48 -0.96 7.08
N LYS A 189 9.00 -2.02 7.70
CA LYS A 189 9.45 -3.28 7.08
C LYS A 189 9.04 -4.47 7.93
N GLY A 190 9.10 -5.65 7.37
CA GLY A 190 8.79 -6.91 8.04
C GLY A 190 7.76 -7.73 7.28
N GLN A 191 7.60 -8.99 7.67
CA GLN A 191 6.73 -9.97 7.03
C GLN A 191 5.29 -9.46 6.86
N PHE A 192 4.75 -8.78 7.90
CA PHE A 192 3.42 -8.17 7.81
C PHE A 192 3.28 -7.21 6.62
N VAL A 193 4.22 -6.28 6.46
CA VAL A 193 4.21 -5.30 5.35
C VAL A 193 4.34 -6.01 3.99
N GLU A 194 5.13 -7.10 3.93
CA GLU A 194 5.33 -7.90 2.73
C GLU A 194 4.06 -8.65 2.33
N VAL A 195 3.36 -9.26 3.29
CA VAL A 195 2.06 -9.92 3.06
C VAL A 195 1.00 -8.92 2.61
N VAL A 196 0.95 -7.70 3.18
CA VAL A 196 0.05 -6.64 2.69
C VAL A 196 0.33 -6.31 1.23
N ARG A 197 1.61 -6.17 0.82
CA ARG A 197 1.97 -5.91 -0.59
C ARG A 197 1.57 -7.07 -1.50
N LEU A 198 1.84 -8.30 -1.08
CA LEU A 198 1.48 -9.50 -1.86
C LEU A 198 -0.02 -9.62 -2.09
N LEU A 199 -0.86 -9.35 -1.07
CA LEU A 199 -2.32 -9.37 -1.24
C LEU A 199 -2.83 -8.18 -2.07
N LYS A 200 -2.18 -7.02 -2.00
CA LYS A 200 -2.47 -5.91 -2.92
C LYS A 200 -2.08 -6.27 -4.36
N ALA A 201 -0.93 -6.93 -4.57
CA ALA A 201 -0.52 -7.42 -5.87
C ALA A 201 -1.50 -8.48 -6.41
N PHE A 202 -1.95 -9.41 -5.57
CA PHE A 202 -3.02 -10.35 -5.92
C PHE A 202 -4.28 -9.62 -6.41
N ALA A 203 -4.75 -8.62 -5.66
CA ALA A 203 -5.95 -7.88 -6.04
C ALA A 203 -5.79 -7.08 -7.35
N ARG A 204 -4.58 -6.72 -7.74
CA ARG A 204 -4.27 -6.00 -8.97
C ARG A 204 -3.73 -6.86 -10.11
N SER A 205 -3.61 -8.15 -9.88
CA SER A 205 -2.95 -9.07 -10.82
C SER A 205 -3.70 -9.27 -12.14
N ARG A 206 -4.98 -8.89 -12.23
CA ARG A 206 -5.79 -9.05 -13.44
C ARG A 206 -6.52 -7.77 -13.80
N ALA A 207 -6.33 -7.32 -15.05
CA ALA A 207 -6.97 -6.10 -15.56
C ALA A 207 -8.50 -6.14 -15.43
N SER A 208 -9.13 -7.31 -15.60
CA SER A 208 -10.58 -7.48 -15.45
C SER A 208 -11.12 -7.28 -14.02
N TRP A 209 -10.23 -7.22 -13.02
CA TRP A 209 -10.57 -6.95 -11.62
C TRP A 209 -10.50 -5.46 -11.25
N LYS A 210 -9.84 -4.66 -12.10
CA LYS A 210 -9.67 -3.22 -11.86
C LYS A 210 -11.02 -2.54 -11.59
N GLY A 211 -11.13 -1.85 -10.48
CA GLY A 211 -12.34 -1.15 -10.03
C GLY A 211 -13.42 -2.04 -9.38
N LYS A 212 -13.33 -3.37 -9.50
CA LYS A 212 -14.32 -4.32 -8.94
C LYS A 212 -13.91 -4.95 -7.62
N ILE A 213 -12.62 -4.98 -7.30
CA ILE A 213 -12.06 -5.60 -6.10
C ILE A 213 -11.79 -4.55 -5.01
N SER A 214 -11.71 -4.98 -3.75
CA SER A 214 -11.40 -4.12 -2.61
C SER A 214 -10.10 -3.34 -2.82
N ASN A 215 -10.09 -2.09 -2.36
CA ASN A 215 -8.92 -1.21 -2.48
C ASN A 215 -7.83 -1.58 -1.46
N GLY A 216 -6.65 -0.96 -1.63
CA GLY A 216 -5.48 -1.26 -0.80
C GLY A 216 -5.65 -0.94 0.69
N PHE A 217 -6.51 0.01 1.07
CA PHE A 217 -6.77 0.32 2.47
C PHE A 217 -7.61 -0.77 3.14
N VAL A 218 -8.68 -1.23 2.49
CA VAL A 218 -9.49 -2.37 2.95
C VAL A 218 -8.62 -3.63 3.08
N ILE A 219 -7.76 -3.92 2.08
CA ILE A 219 -6.84 -5.07 2.13
C ILE A 219 -5.87 -4.94 3.32
N SER A 220 -5.28 -3.75 3.53
CA SER A 220 -4.36 -3.53 4.66
C SER A 220 -5.04 -3.77 6.00
N LYS A 221 -6.30 -3.33 6.15
CA LYS A 221 -7.07 -3.55 7.39
C LYS A 221 -7.43 -5.02 7.57
N LEU A 222 -7.89 -5.70 6.52
CA LEU A 222 -8.18 -7.13 6.57
C LEU A 222 -6.95 -7.97 6.93
N VAL A 223 -5.77 -7.64 6.36
CA VAL A 223 -4.51 -8.30 6.76
C VAL A 223 -4.22 -8.06 8.24
N THR A 224 -4.41 -6.82 8.72
CA THR A 224 -4.17 -6.49 10.13
C THR A 224 -5.09 -7.29 11.06
N ASP A 225 -6.36 -7.40 10.72
CA ASP A 225 -7.36 -8.11 11.55
C ASP A 225 -7.15 -9.63 11.61
N HIS A 226 -6.49 -10.18 10.58
CA HIS A 226 -6.26 -11.62 10.43
C HIS A 226 -4.78 -11.99 10.42
N TRP A 227 -3.93 -11.10 10.92
CA TRP A 227 -2.49 -11.32 10.93
C TRP A 227 -2.09 -12.50 11.81
N ALA A 228 -1.32 -13.40 11.22
CA ALA A 228 -0.63 -14.48 11.92
C ALA A 228 0.78 -14.61 11.34
N GLU A 229 1.79 -14.27 12.13
CA GLU A 229 3.19 -14.39 11.73
C GLU A 229 3.59 -15.85 11.58
N VAL A 230 4.34 -16.16 10.51
CA VAL A 230 5.01 -17.46 10.33
C VAL A 230 6.47 -17.20 10.02
N ILE A 231 7.29 -17.24 11.05
CA ILE A 231 8.71 -16.88 10.98
C ILE A 231 9.42 -17.67 9.87
N GLY A 232 10.08 -16.95 8.95
CA GLY A 232 10.83 -17.53 7.84
C GLY A 232 9.98 -18.18 6.74
N ARG A 233 8.65 -17.97 6.73
CA ARG A 233 7.72 -18.58 5.77
C ARG A 233 6.69 -17.57 5.27
N ASP A 234 7.11 -16.63 4.40
CA ASP A 234 6.23 -15.63 3.83
C ASP A 234 5.13 -16.24 2.96
N ASP A 235 5.45 -17.34 2.27
CA ASP A 235 4.51 -18.13 1.49
C ASP A 235 3.37 -18.69 2.34
N LYS A 236 3.71 -19.22 3.52
CA LYS A 236 2.72 -19.77 4.46
C LYS A 236 1.92 -18.65 5.14
N ALA A 237 2.58 -17.59 5.60
CA ALA A 237 1.91 -16.43 6.20
C ALA A 237 0.90 -15.80 5.24
N LEU A 238 1.29 -15.59 3.96
CA LEU A 238 0.40 -15.10 2.91
C LEU A 238 -0.82 -16.00 2.72
N ARG A 239 -0.59 -17.32 2.59
CA ARG A 239 -1.69 -18.26 2.37
C ARG A 239 -2.65 -18.33 3.55
N ASP A 240 -2.13 -18.36 4.77
CA ASP A 240 -2.95 -18.45 6.00
C ASP A 240 -3.79 -17.19 6.18
N VAL A 241 -3.21 -15.99 6.00
CA VAL A 241 -3.93 -14.73 6.05
C VAL A 241 -4.98 -14.63 4.92
N ALA A 242 -4.64 -15.05 3.70
CA ALA A 242 -5.58 -15.04 2.59
C ALA A 242 -6.79 -15.98 2.84
N LYS A 243 -6.57 -17.15 3.44
CA LYS A 243 -7.63 -18.08 3.89
C LYS A 243 -8.51 -17.43 4.96
N ALA A 244 -7.91 -16.82 5.99
CA ALA A 244 -8.66 -16.18 7.07
C ALA A 244 -9.51 -15.00 6.56
N ILE A 245 -8.98 -14.19 5.64
CA ILE A 245 -9.74 -13.11 4.98
C ILE A 245 -10.89 -13.67 4.14
N ARG A 246 -10.66 -14.73 3.35
CA ARG A 246 -11.73 -15.41 2.59
C ARG A 246 -12.83 -15.87 3.52
N ASP A 247 -12.48 -16.54 4.61
CA ASP A 247 -13.45 -17.09 5.55
C ASP A 247 -14.25 -15.99 6.24
N LYS A 248 -13.59 -14.90 6.70
CA LYS A 248 -14.26 -13.71 7.23
C LYS A 248 -15.25 -13.12 6.23
N LEU A 249 -14.85 -12.90 5.00
CA LEU A 249 -15.68 -12.27 3.98
C LEU A 249 -16.82 -13.16 3.48
N SER A 250 -16.81 -14.46 3.79
CA SER A 250 -17.90 -15.38 3.44
C SER A 250 -19.20 -15.11 4.21
N TRP A 251 -19.13 -14.54 5.42
CA TRP A 251 -20.27 -14.31 6.30
C TRP A 251 -20.49 -12.84 6.68
N GLU A 252 -19.47 -11.98 6.58
CA GLU A 252 -19.59 -10.55 6.85
C GLU A 252 -18.57 -9.77 6.03
N GLN A 253 -18.99 -8.75 5.28
CA GLN A 253 -18.15 -7.92 4.45
C GLN A 253 -17.81 -6.57 5.08
N ALA A 254 -18.46 -6.22 6.21
CA ALA A 254 -18.15 -4.98 6.92
C ALA A 254 -16.71 -5.00 7.44
N VAL A 255 -16.01 -3.87 7.26
CA VAL A 255 -14.64 -3.66 7.74
C VAL A 255 -14.58 -2.36 8.51
N LYS A 256 -14.29 -2.43 9.81
CA LYS A 256 -14.19 -1.26 10.69
C LYS A 256 -12.99 -0.41 10.36
N HIS A 257 -13.16 0.92 10.48
CA HIS A 257 -12.04 1.84 10.38
C HIS A 257 -11.07 1.68 11.57
N PRO A 258 -9.74 1.72 11.35
CA PRO A 258 -8.78 1.43 12.43
C PRO A 258 -8.69 2.50 13.52
N VAL A 259 -9.14 3.73 13.25
CA VAL A 259 -8.96 4.89 14.15
C VAL A 259 -10.21 5.75 14.29
N LEU A 260 -11.27 5.47 13.55
CA LEU A 260 -12.56 6.13 13.65
C LEU A 260 -13.62 5.10 14.01
N ASP A 261 -14.76 5.54 14.52
CA ASP A 261 -15.83 4.63 14.96
C ASP A 261 -16.71 4.11 13.81
N ASP A 262 -16.51 4.60 12.60
CA ASP A 262 -17.24 4.19 11.40
C ASP A 262 -16.63 2.95 10.72
N ASN A 263 -17.29 2.46 9.70
CA ASN A 263 -16.77 1.41 8.83
C ASN A 263 -16.04 2.03 7.62
N ILE A 264 -14.98 1.35 7.14
CA ILE A 264 -14.38 1.63 5.83
C ILE A 264 -15.35 1.21 4.73
N ILE A 265 -15.97 0.05 4.91
CA ILE A 265 -17.00 -0.52 4.03
C ILE A 265 -18.06 -1.21 4.89
N GLU A 266 -19.32 -1.10 4.45
CA GLU A 266 -20.46 -1.76 5.09
C GLU A 266 -20.61 -3.20 4.61
N ASP A 267 -21.46 -3.95 5.32
CA ASP A 267 -21.82 -5.30 4.91
C ASP A 267 -22.53 -5.29 3.55
N GLY A 268 -22.43 -6.39 2.81
CA GLY A 268 -22.92 -6.46 1.43
C GLY A 268 -22.09 -5.67 0.41
N ASN A 269 -20.91 -5.17 0.77
CA ASN A 269 -20.05 -4.42 -0.16
C ASN A 269 -19.61 -5.27 -1.35
N ALA A 270 -20.03 -4.88 -2.57
CA ALA A 270 -19.77 -5.65 -3.80
C ALA A 270 -18.28 -5.92 -4.08
N LYS A 271 -17.38 -4.99 -3.69
CA LYS A 271 -15.94 -5.18 -3.89
C LYS A 271 -15.33 -6.18 -2.91
N ALA A 272 -15.87 -6.26 -1.70
CA ALA A 272 -15.46 -7.23 -0.69
C ALA A 272 -16.01 -8.64 -1.05
N ILE A 273 -17.25 -8.72 -1.53
CA ILE A 273 -17.81 -9.96 -2.09
C ILE A 273 -16.95 -10.46 -3.25
N PHE A 274 -16.60 -9.58 -4.16
CA PHE A 274 -15.73 -9.96 -5.28
C PHE A 274 -14.33 -10.41 -4.82
N LEU A 275 -13.75 -9.78 -3.81
CA LEU A 275 -12.47 -10.22 -3.21
C LEU A 275 -12.62 -11.62 -2.61
N HIS A 276 -13.70 -11.89 -1.87
CA HIS A 276 -14.01 -13.23 -1.35
C HIS A 276 -14.06 -14.27 -2.46
N GLU A 277 -14.84 -14.02 -3.53
CA GLU A 277 -14.97 -14.93 -4.67
C GLU A 277 -13.61 -15.25 -5.30
N LYS A 278 -12.77 -14.22 -5.49
CA LYS A 278 -11.45 -14.39 -6.11
C LYS A 278 -10.45 -15.10 -5.20
N LEU A 279 -10.47 -14.84 -3.90
CA LEU A 279 -9.69 -15.60 -2.94
C LEU A 279 -10.15 -17.06 -2.90
N ASN A 280 -11.46 -17.32 -2.86
CA ASN A 280 -11.99 -18.69 -2.85
C ASN A 280 -11.66 -19.46 -4.12
N GLU A 281 -11.68 -18.81 -5.29
CA GLU A 281 -11.29 -19.41 -6.57
C GLU A 281 -9.78 -19.70 -6.61
N LYS A 282 -8.94 -18.74 -6.25
CA LYS A 282 -7.49 -18.80 -6.49
C LYS A 282 -6.72 -19.56 -5.42
N LEU A 283 -7.19 -19.59 -4.18
CA LEU A 283 -6.58 -20.38 -3.11
C LEU A 283 -6.61 -21.89 -3.40
N LYS A 284 -7.60 -22.38 -4.15
CA LYS A 284 -7.67 -23.81 -4.57
C LYS A 284 -6.45 -24.26 -5.37
N HIS A 285 -5.81 -23.36 -6.11
CA HIS A 285 -4.59 -23.70 -6.84
C HIS A 285 -3.42 -23.99 -5.88
N LEU A 286 -3.44 -23.42 -4.68
CA LEU A 286 -2.39 -23.63 -3.67
C LEU A 286 -2.60 -24.92 -2.83
N ASP A 287 -3.70 -25.66 -3.04
CA ASP A 287 -3.96 -26.88 -2.25
C ASP A 287 -2.96 -28.00 -2.63
N VAL A 288 -2.45 -28.04 -3.85
CA VAL A 288 -1.38 -28.94 -4.27
C VAL A 288 -0.11 -28.82 -3.42
N LEU A 289 0.13 -27.67 -2.82
CA LEU A 289 1.30 -27.48 -1.92
C LEU A 289 1.24 -28.33 -0.64
N ASP A 290 0.07 -28.88 -0.30
CA ASP A 290 -0.11 -29.74 0.88
C ASP A 290 0.07 -31.23 0.53
N GLU A 291 0.16 -31.58 -0.75
CA GLU A 291 0.41 -32.93 -1.21
C GLU A 291 1.87 -33.34 -0.92
N SER A 292 2.07 -34.58 -0.54
CA SER A 292 3.40 -35.09 -0.12
C SER A 292 4.37 -35.23 -1.29
N ASP A 293 3.85 -35.41 -2.51
CA ASP A 293 4.56 -35.57 -3.78
C ASP A 293 4.62 -34.31 -4.63
N CYS A 294 4.16 -33.17 -4.08
CA CYS A 294 4.23 -31.88 -4.76
C CYS A 294 5.69 -31.55 -5.13
N ASP A 295 5.99 -31.54 -6.43
CA ASP A 295 7.29 -31.17 -6.96
C ASP A 295 7.46 -29.64 -7.10
N HIS A 296 8.62 -29.20 -7.60
CA HIS A 296 8.90 -27.79 -7.80
C HIS A 296 7.99 -27.14 -8.85
N ASP A 297 7.83 -27.82 -10.00
CA ASP A 297 7.08 -27.27 -11.12
C ASP A 297 5.59 -27.13 -10.81
N GLN A 298 5.02 -28.10 -10.10
CA GLN A 298 3.64 -28.04 -9.60
C GLN A 298 3.47 -26.88 -8.62
N ALA A 299 4.42 -26.68 -7.69
CA ALA A 299 4.37 -25.58 -6.75
C ALA A 299 4.47 -24.21 -7.43
N MET A 300 5.38 -24.06 -8.40
CA MET A 300 5.55 -22.81 -9.14
C MET A 300 4.32 -22.49 -10.00
N SER A 301 3.80 -23.51 -10.71
CA SER A 301 2.56 -23.37 -11.47
C SER A 301 1.36 -22.96 -10.59
N ALA A 302 1.29 -23.43 -9.36
CA ALA A 302 0.24 -23.05 -8.41
C ALA A 302 0.32 -21.57 -8.03
N TRP A 303 1.51 -21.06 -7.75
CA TRP A 303 1.74 -19.65 -7.47
C TRP A 303 1.48 -18.75 -8.68
N ASP A 304 1.85 -19.19 -9.89
CA ASP A 304 1.51 -18.47 -11.13
C ASP A 304 0.00 -18.33 -11.30
N LYS A 305 -0.75 -19.40 -11.07
CA LYS A 305 -2.22 -19.38 -11.13
C LYS A 305 -2.83 -18.49 -10.04
N PHE A 306 -2.25 -18.46 -8.85
CA PHE A 306 -2.68 -17.59 -7.77
C PHE A 306 -2.48 -16.11 -8.13
N PHE A 307 -1.28 -15.72 -8.53
CA PHE A 307 -0.96 -14.33 -8.86
C PHE A 307 -1.34 -13.91 -10.30
N GLY A 308 -1.62 -14.86 -11.22
CA GLY A 308 -1.91 -14.56 -12.63
C GLY A 308 -0.69 -14.06 -13.39
N THR A 309 0.43 -14.73 -13.21
CA THR A 309 1.73 -14.48 -13.82
C THR A 309 2.31 -15.79 -14.34
N ASP A 310 3.42 -15.74 -15.02
CA ASP A 310 4.28 -16.88 -15.42
C ASP A 310 5.68 -16.78 -14.78
N TRP A 311 5.85 -15.83 -13.85
CA TRP A 311 7.14 -15.50 -13.24
C TRP A 311 7.68 -16.67 -12.40
N PHE A 312 6.82 -17.37 -11.63
CA PHE A 312 7.26 -18.44 -10.74
C PHE A 312 7.78 -19.65 -11.51
N SER A 313 7.10 -20.06 -12.58
CA SER A 313 7.53 -21.18 -13.44
C SER A 313 8.88 -20.93 -14.13
N GLN A 314 9.30 -19.67 -14.23
CA GLN A 314 10.61 -19.30 -14.78
C GLN A 314 11.74 -19.36 -13.75
N GLN A 315 11.44 -19.61 -12.46
CA GLN A 315 12.45 -19.69 -11.44
C GLN A 315 13.08 -21.09 -11.39
N PRO A 316 14.43 -21.19 -11.29
CA PRO A 316 15.11 -22.48 -11.22
C PRO A 316 14.75 -23.22 -9.94
N ASP A 317 14.72 -24.55 -10.01
CA ASP A 317 14.63 -25.40 -8.84
C ASP A 317 15.92 -25.31 -8.03
N PRO A 318 15.91 -24.80 -6.78
CA PRO A 318 17.10 -24.66 -5.96
C PRO A 318 17.70 -26.02 -5.56
N ASP A 319 16.88 -27.09 -5.48
CA ASP A 319 17.33 -28.44 -5.15
C ASP A 319 17.82 -29.19 -6.39
N GLY A 320 17.26 -28.90 -7.57
CA GLY A 320 17.73 -29.41 -8.84
C GLY A 320 19.18 -29.01 -9.16
N ALA A 321 19.55 -27.76 -8.83
CA ALA A 321 20.93 -27.29 -8.99
C ALA A 321 21.93 -28.01 -8.04
N LYS A 322 21.51 -28.34 -6.81
CA LYS A 322 22.32 -29.13 -5.86
C LYS A 322 22.50 -30.57 -6.33
N SER A 323 21.42 -31.18 -6.85
CA SER A 323 21.49 -32.58 -7.35
C SER A 323 22.37 -32.71 -8.59
N LEU A 324 22.45 -31.69 -9.44
CA LEU A 324 23.38 -31.63 -10.56
C LEU A 324 24.85 -31.45 -10.09
N ALA A 325 25.09 -30.61 -9.08
CA ALA A 325 26.40 -30.39 -8.52
C ALA A 325 26.93 -31.64 -7.78
N GLU A 326 26.05 -32.40 -7.13
CA GLU A 326 26.38 -33.68 -6.51
C GLU A 326 26.67 -34.81 -7.50
N LYS A 327 25.98 -34.80 -8.68
CA LYS A 327 26.20 -35.74 -9.78
C LYS A 327 27.49 -35.44 -10.56
N VAL A 328 27.94 -34.20 -10.58
CA VAL A 328 29.27 -33.80 -11.11
C VAL A 328 30.24 -33.89 -9.95
N GLY A 329 30.69 -35.09 -9.58
CA GLY A 329 31.73 -35.31 -8.59
C GLY A 329 32.99 -34.49 -8.89
N PRO A 330 33.84 -34.22 -7.89
CA PRO A 330 35.02 -33.40 -8.06
C PRO A 330 35.86 -33.93 -9.23
N ALA A 331 36.25 -33.05 -10.13
CA ALA A 331 37.11 -33.40 -11.26
C ALA A 331 38.38 -34.10 -10.75
N VAL A 332 38.53 -35.36 -11.08
CA VAL A 332 39.71 -36.13 -10.77
C VAL A 332 40.87 -35.53 -11.57
N LYS A 333 41.79 -34.81 -10.91
CA LYS A 333 43.05 -34.43 -11.52
C LYS A 333 43.81 -35.74 -11.85
N ARG A 334 43.88 -36.11 -13.11
CA ARG A 334 44.83 -37.12 -13.58
C ARG A 334 46.23 -36.54 -13.35
N GLY A 335 46.94 -37.11 -12.41
CA GLY A 335 48.34 -36.78 -12.18
C GLY A 335 49.15 -37.07 -13.44
N GLU A 336 49.86 -36.08 -13.93
CA GLU A 336 50.95 -36.30 -14.90
C GLU A 336 52.04 -37.10 -14.22
N THR A 337 52.17 -38.37 -14.60
CA THR A 337 53.41 -39.15 -14.32
C THR A 337 54.49 -38.61 -15.22
N ARG A 338 55.42 -37.83 -14.66
CA ARG A 338 56.73 -37.60 -15.28
C ARG A 338 57.55 -38.87 -15.04
N TYR A 339 57.89 -39.53 -16.14
CA TYR A 339 59.03 -40.47 -16.15
C TYR A 339 60.28 -39.66 -16.54
N ALA A 340 61.37 -39.89 -15.75
CA ALA A 340 62.72 -39.37 -16.01
C ALA A 340 63.36 -40.14 -17.17
#